data_f6819f3e2fdb69724c10f16699f45a64
#
_entry.id   f6819f3e2fdb69724c10f16699f45a64
#
_cell.length_a   1.000
_cell.length_b   1.000
_cell.length_c   1.000
_cell.angle_alpha   90.00
_cell.angle_beta   90.00
_cell.angle_gamma   90.00
#
_symmetry.space_group_name_H-M   'P 1'
#
loop_
_entity.id
_entity.type
_entity.pdbx_description
1 polymer ?
#
loop_
_entity_poly.entity_id
_entity_poly.type
_entity_poly.pdbx_seq_one_letter_code
_entity_poly.pdbx_strand_id
1 'polypeptide(L)'
;MFIREATEKDAEGILFIRKSIISQKEFFIPTSEEFHVDTEMQQKKTITNSQQGGVTFVAEDSGRIVGFLTFNRNTMKRLNHTGSFGMGIFDDYRNQGVGTKMLLQLVDWAKTQDGIEKICLGVLSTNKRAIKVYEKIGFKEEGREKKHIKFENGQYADNIIMALHLKTE
;
A
#
# COMPACT_ATOMS: atom_id res chain seq x y z
N MET A 1 -2.70 17.93 -8.96
CA MET A 1 -2.59 16.51 -8.47
C MET A 1 -4.00 15.94 -8.28
N PHE A 2 -4.24 14.75 -8.82
CA PHE A 2 -5.48 13.99 -8.68
C PHE A 2 -5.16 12.50 -8.48
N ILE A 3 -6.15 11.73 -7.97
CA ILE A 3 -6.01 10.29 -7.73
C ILE A 3 -7.00 9.59 -8.63
N ARG A 4 -6.54 8.54 -9.31
CA ARG A 4 -7.33 7.71 -10.20
C ARG A 4 -6.92 6.25 -10.13
N GLU A 5 -7.74 5.36 -10.66
CA GLU A 5 -7.33 3.98 -10.86
C GLU A 5 -6.16 3.91 -11.86
N ALA A 6 -5.26 2.99 -11.60
CA ALA A 6 -4.11 2.74 -12.45
C ALA A 6 -4.52 1.93 -13.69
N THR A 7 -3.85 2.21 -14.78
CA THR A 7 -3.87 1.42 -16.00
C THR A 7 -2.53 0.74 -16.24
N GLU A 8 -2.42 -0.12 -17.23
CA GLU A 8 -1.15 -0.73 -17.63
C GLU A 8 -0.07 0.29 -17.97
N LYS A 9 -0.47 1.48 -18.48
CA LYS A 9 0.44 2.56 -18.86
C LYS A 9 1.17 3.17 -17.67
N ASP A 10 0.65 2.99 -16.46
CA ASP A 10 1.23 3.55 -15.23
C ASP A 10 2.35 2.67 -14.64
N ALA A 11 2.59 1.49 -15.22
CA ALA A 11 3.54 0.51 -14.69
C ALA A 11 4.95 1.07 -14.50
N GLU A 12 5.47 1.85 -15.45
CA GLU A 12 6.79 2.47 -15.34
C GLU A 12 6.86 3.47 -14.18
N GLY A 13 5.84 4.32 -14.04
CA GLY A 13 5.75 5.29 -12.94
C GLY A 13 5.67 4.60 -11.56
N ILE A 14 4.87 3.54 -11.45
CA ILE A 14 4.78 2.74 -10.23
C ILE A 14 6.12 2.09 -9.90
N LEU A 15 6.79 1.49 -10.89
CA LEU A 15 8.11 0.88 -10.69
C LEU A 15 9.17 1.87 -10.29
N PHE A 16 9.17 3.06 -10.90
CA PHE A 16 10.10 4.12 -10.54
C PHE A 16 9.98 4.47 -9.05
N ILE A 17 8.75 4.65 -8.56
CA ILE A 17 8.50 4.93 -7.15
C ILE A 17 8.94 3.76 -6.28
N ARG A 18 8.57 2.51 -6.63
CA ARG A 18 8.96 1.32 -5.87
C ARG A 18 10.48 1.22 -5.71
N LYS A 19 11.23 1.37 -6.79
CA LYS A 19 12.69 1.33 -6.76
C LYS A 19 13.27 2.45 -5.91
N SER A 20 12.73 3.67 -6.02
CA SER A 20 13.16 4.82 -5.23
C SER A 20 13.00 4.58 -3.73
N ILE A 21 11.82 4.12 -3.29
CA ILE A 21 11.55 3.91 -1.87
C ILE A 21 12.30 2.71 -1.28
N ILE A 22 12.50 1.64 -2.06
CA ILE A 22 13.28 0.46 -1.65
C ILE A 22 14.75 0.84 -1.45
N SER A 23 15.30 1.68 -2.32
CA SER A 23 16.69 2.13 -2.22
C SER A 23 17.01 2.92 -0.94
N GLN A 24 15.99 3.48 -0.29
CA GLN A 24 16.15 4.21 0.98
C GLN A 24 16.38 3.31 2.19
N LYS A 25 16.05 2.01 2.09
CA LYS A 25 16.26 0.98 3.14
C LYS A 25 15.59 1.30 4.49
N GLU A 26 14.52 2.09 4.49
CA GLU A 26 13.91 2.57 5.75
C GLU A 26 12.64 1.80 6.14
N PHE A 27 11.69 1.65 5.21
CA PHE A 27 10.32 1.25 5.54
C PHE A 27 9.78 0.09 4.70
N PHE A 28 10.61 -0.49 3.83
CA PHE A 28 10.24 -1.60 2.97
C PHE A 28 11.07 -2.83 3.30
N ILE A 29 10.44 -4.00 3.24
CA ILE A 29 11.09 -5.27 3.55
C ILE A 29 12.04 -5.69 2.43
N PRO A 30 11.65 -5.66 1.12
CA PRO A 30 12.56 -6.03 0.05
C PRO A 30 13.75 -5.09 -0.04
N THR A 31 14.93 -5.65 -0.27
CA THR A 31 16.14 -4.91 -0.65
C THR A 31 16.14 -4.64 -2.14
N SER A 32 16.99 -3.70 -2.59
CA SER A 32 17.15 -3.42 -4.03
C SER A 32 17.63 -4.65 -4.81
N GLU A 33 18.42 -5.51 -4.18
CA GLU A 33 18.94 -6.75 -4.76
C GLU A 33 17.89 -7.84 -4.92
N GLU A 34 16.84 -7.83 -4.07
CA GLU A 34 15.74 -8.79 -4.11
C GLU A 34 14.59 -8.34 -5.03
N PHE A 35 14.55 -7.06 -5.41
CA PHE A 35 13.46 -6.49 -6.18
C PHE A 35 13.68 -6.64 -7.69
N HIS A 36 13.17 -7.72 -8.28
CA HIS A 36 13.31 -8.10 -9.69
C HIS A 36 12.03 -7.90 -10.52
N VAL A 37 11.22 -6.90 -10.20
CA VAL A 37 10.00 -6.61 -10.96
C VAL A 37 10.34 -5.67 -12.11
N ASP A 38 10.00 -6.06 -13.33
CA ASP A 38 10.07 -5.25 -14.54
C ASP A 38 8.69 -4.65 -14.92
N THR A 39 8.67 -3.85 -15.98
CA THR A 39 7.45 -3.18 -16.44
C THR A 39 6.36 -4.16 -16.85
N GLU A 40 6.68 -5.23 -17.57
CA GLU A 40 5.72 -6.24 -17.99
C GLU A 40 5.11 -6.98 -16.79
N MET A 41 5.94 -7.35 -15.83
CA MET A 41 5.47 -7.96 -14.58
C MET A 41 4.55 -7.01 -13.79
N GLN A 42 4.87 -5.70 -13.75
CA GLN A 42 4.03 -4.72 -13.08
C GLN A 42 2.70 -4.53 -13.81
N GLN A 43 2.68 -4.49 -15.14
CA GLN A 43 1.46 -4.46 -15.95
C GLN A 43 0.56 -5.65 -15.64
N LYS A 44 1.11 -6.87 -15.73
CA LYS A 44 0.39 -8.12 -15.39
C LYS A 44 -0.17 -8.09 -13.97
N LYS A 45 0.61 -7.63 -12.99
CA LYS A 45 0.15 -7.51 -11.60
C LYS A 45 -1.05 -6.56 -11.46
N THR A 46 -1.02 -5.43 -12.13
CA THR A 46 -2.11 -4.44 -12.09
C THR A 46 -3.40 -5.03 -12.67
N ILE A 47 -3.33 -5.70 -13.82
CA ILE A 47 -4.46 -6.35 -14.48
C ILE A 47 -5.02 -7.49 -13.61
N THR A 48 -4.15 -8.42 -13.19
CA THR A 48 -4.54 -9.58 -12.40
C THR A 48 -5.20 -9.15 -11.09
N ASN A 49 -4.66 -8.14 -10.43
CA ASN A 49 -5.22 -7.60 -9.19
C ASN A 49 -6.65 -7.09 -9.39
N SER A 50 -6.90 -6.33 -10.45
CA SER A 50 -8.24 -5.83 -10.78
C SER A 50 -9.21 -6.99 -11.08
N GLN A 51 -8.78 -7.99 -11.85
CA GLN A 51 -9.59 -9.19 -12.14
C GLN A 51 -9.94 -10.01 -10.91
N GLN A 52 -9.12 -9.95 -9.86
CA GLN A 52 -9.33 -10.62 -8.57
C GLN A 52 -10.11 -9.77 -7.57
N GLY A 53 -10.69 -8.65 -7.98
CA GLY A 53 -11.48 -7.76 -7.13
C GLY A 53 -10.64 -6.83 -6.23
N GLY A 54 -9.36 -6.65 -6.55
CA GLY A 54 -8.51 -5.62 -5.98
C GLY A 54 -8.51 -4.35 -6.82
N VAL A 55 -7.72 -3.36 -6.40
CA VAL A 55 -7.57 -2.09 -7.11
C VAL A 55 -6.15 -1.54 -6.93
N THR A 56 -5.65 -0.86 -7.93
CA THR A 56 -4.46 -0.02 -7.80
C THR A 56 -4.83 1.42 -8.11
N PHE A 57 -4.54 2.34 -7.20
CA PHE A 57 -4.65 3.77 -7.40
C PHE A 57 -3.29 4.39 -7.64
N VAL A 58 -3.26 5.43 -8.46
CA VAL A 58 -2.09 6.29 -8.65
C VAL A 58 -2.45 7.74 -8.32
N ALA A 59 -1.51 8.44 -7.72
CA ALA A 59 -1.53 9.89 -7.60
C ALA A 59 -0.73 10.46 -8.76
N GLU A 60 -1.37 11.31 -9.56
CA GLU A 60 -0.76 11.95 -10.72
C GLU A 60 -0.68 13.46 -10.50
N ASP A 61 0.48 14.02 -10.80
CA ASP A 61 0.72 15.46 -10.80
C ASP A 61 1.45 15.87 -12.06
N SER A 62 0.84 16.80 -12.81
CA SER A 62 1.42 17.34 -14.06
C SER A 62 1.89 16.25 -15.05
N GLY A 63 1.11 15.16 -15.19
CA GLY A 63 1.39 14.04 -16.08
C GLY A 63 2.41 13.03 -15.54
N ARG A 64 2.85 13.17 -14.29
CA ARG A 64 3.79 12.27 -13.64
C ARG A 64 3.11 11.49 -12.51
N ILE A 65 3.38 10.19 -12.41
CA ILE A 65 2.96 9.39 -11.26
C ILE A 65 3.88 9.70 -10.08
N VAL A 66 3.28 10.14 -8.97
CA VAL A 66 3.99 10.59 -7.75
C VAL A 66 3.64 9.75 -6.52
N GLY A 67 2.67 8.86 -6.65
CA GLY A 67 2.30 7.89 -5.62
C GLY A 67 1.52 6.73 -6.20
N PHE A 68 1.54 5.60 -5.51
CA PHE A 68 0.69 4.44 -5.80
C PHE A 68 0.16 3.82 -4.51
N LEU A 69 -0.98 3.18 -4.60
CA LEU A 69 -1.56 2.34 -3.57
C LEU A 69 -2.19 1.12 -4.25
N THR A 70 -1.78 -0.07 -3.87
CA THR A 70 -2.34 -1.32 -4.39
C THR A 70 -3.05 -2.06 -3.26
N PHE A 71 -4.35 -2.28 -3.40
CA PHE A 71 -5.15 -3.11 -2.52
C PHE A 71 -5.36 -4.46 -3.18
N ASN A 72 -4.96 -5.53 -2.49
CA ASN A 72 -5.12 -6.91 -2.93
C ASN A 72 -6.23 -7.56 -2.10
N ARG A 73 -7.34 -7.92 -2.74
CA ARG A 73 -8.41 -8.68 -2.11
C ARG A 73 -7.98 -10.13 -1.94
N ASN A 74 -8.32 -10.74 -0.80
CA ASN A 74 -8.11 -12.18 -0.62
C ASN A 74 -9.04 -12.98 -1.53
N THR A 75 -8.49 -13.98 -2.21
CA THR A 75 -9.25 -14.83 -3.15
C THR A 75 -9.82 -16.10 -2.51
N MET A 76 -9.34 -16.46 -1.30
CA MET A 76 -9.88 -17.60 -0.57
C MET A 76 -11.28 -17.30 -0.03
N LYS A 77 -12.24 -18.19 -0.22
CA LYS A 77 -13.66 -18.01 0.13
C LYS A 77 -13.89 -17.47 1.54
N ARG A 78 -13.15 -17.97 2.54
CA ARG A 78 -13.31 -17.56 3.94
C ARG A 78 -12.59 -16.26 4.30
N LEU A 79 -11.79 -15.72 3.42
CA LEU A 79 -11.01 -14.49 3.59
C LEU A 79 -11.40 -13.39 2.59
N ASN A 80 -12.29 -13.67 1.62
CA ASN A 80 -12.60 -12.76 0.53
C ASN A 80 -13.31 -11.46 0.94
N HIS A 81 -13.75 -11.39 2.21
CA HIS A 81 -14.23 -10.16 2.82
C HIS A 81 -13.11 -9.23 3.30
N THR A 82 -11.86 -9.68 3.19
CA THR A 82 -10.67 -8.93 3.60
C THR A 82 -9.73 -8.68 2.44
N GLY A 83 -8.86 -7.72 2.61
CA GLY A 83 -7.73 -7.51 1.74
C GLY A 83 -6.67 -6.66 2.41
N SER A 84 -5.49 -6.61 1.82
CA SER A 84 -4.39 -5.81 2.34
C SER A 84 -3.87 -4.85 1.28
N PHE A 85 -3.29 -3.74 1.72
CA PHE A 85 -2.70 -2.78 0.79
C PHE A 85 -1.24 -2.49 1.11
N GLY A 86 -0.53 -2.07 0.06
CA GLY A 86 0.77 -1.44 0.13
C GLY A 86 0.74 -0.13 -0.64
N MET A 87 1.51 0.86 -0.19
CA MET A 87 1.57 2.16 -0.84
C MET A 87 2.96 2.75 -0.82
N GLY A 88 3.23 3.62 -1.79
CA GLY A 88 4.46 4.38 -1.86
C GLY A 88 4.20 5.78 -2.42
N ILE A 89 4.95 6.76 -1.93
CA ILE A 89 4.88 8.14 -2.37
C ILE A 89 6.30 8.62 -2.64
N PHE A 90 6.50 9.25 -3.79
CA PHE A 90 7.77 9.85 -4.15
C PHE A 90 8.16 10.94 -3.11
N ASP A 91 9.44 11.02 -2.76
CA ASP A 91 9.91 11.80 -1.61
C ASP A 91 9.47 13.25 -1.61
N ASP A 92 9.58 13.91 -2.75
CA ASP A 92 9.22 15.33 -2.90
C ASP A 92 7.73 15.60 -2.63
N TYR A 93 6.89 14.56 -2.64
CA TYR A 93 5.44 14.65 -2.40
C TYR A 93 5.01 14.14 -1.02
N ARG A 94 5.98 13.75 -0.18
CA ARG A 94 5.69 13.36 1.21
C ARG A 94 5.29 14.59 2.04
N ASN A 95 4.54 14.36 3.11
CA ASN A 95 4.03 15.40 4.01
C ASN A 95 3.07 16.43 3.37
N GLN A 96 2.58 16.17 2.16
CA GLN A 96 1.62 17.02 1.45
C GLN A 96 0.20 16.44 1.42
N GLY A 97 -0.07 15.45 2.28
CA GLY A 97 -1.40 14.82 2.38
C GLY A 97 -1.73 13.81 1.28
N VAL A 98 -0.80 13.50 0.37
CA VAL A 98 -1.03 12.55 -0.74
C VAL A 98 -1.46 11.19 -0.23
N GLY A 99 -0.73 10.64 0.75
CA GLY A 99 -1.05 9.33 1.34
C GLY A 99 -2.43 9.29 2.00
N THR A 100 -2.79 10.34 2.72
CA THR A 100 -4.12 10.46 3.33
C THR A 100 -5.22 10.45 2.26
N LYS A 101 -5.05 11.22 1.18
CA LYS A 101 -6.02 11.26 0.08
C LYS A 101 -6.17 9.90 -0.61
N MET A 102 -5.05 9.20 -0.87
CA MET A 102 -5.07 7.87 -1.48
C MET A 102 -5.77 6.84 -0.58
N LEU A 103 -5.53 6.89 0.73
CA LEU A 103 -6.18 6.00 1.69
C LEU A 103 -7.69 6.28 1.80
N LEU A 104 -8.11 7.53 1.80
CA LEU A 104 -9.53 7.88 1.78
C LEU A 104 -10.18 7.38 0.48
N GLN A 105 -9.52 7.53 -0.66
CA GLN A 105 -10.00 6.98 -1.94
C GLN A 105 -10.16 5.44 -1.87
N LEU A 106 -9.20 4.73 -1.25
CA LEU A 106 -9.33 3.29 -1.03
C LEU A 106 -10.53 2.95 -0.14
N VAL A 107 -10.72 3.66 0.97
CA VAL A 107 -11.83 3.42 1.89
C VAL A 107 -13.18 3.64 1.21
N ASP A 108 -13.32 4.73 0.45
CA ASP A 108 -14.54 5.05 -0.28
C ASP A 108 -14.82 4.02 -1.38
N TRP A 109 -13.79 3.62 -2.14
CA TRP A 109 -13.92 2.56 -3.14
C TRP A 109 -14.33 1.23 -2.49
N ALA A 110 -13.67 0.84 -1.40
CA ALA A 110 -13.95 -0.44 -0.74
C ALA A 110 -15.38 -0.53 -0.20
N LYS A 111 -15.97 0.59 0.27
CA LYS A 111 -17.37 0.66 0.69
C LYS A 111 -18.36 0.41 -0.45
N THR A 112 -17.96 0.66 -1.71
CA THR A 112 -18.81 0.41 -2.88
C THR A 112 -18.67 -1.03 -3.40
N GLN A 113 -17.67 -1.78 -2.92
CA GLN A 113 -17.43 -3.16 -3.38
C GLN A 113 -18.26 -4.15 -2.56
N ASP A 114 -18.94 -5.05 -3.27
CA ASP A 114 -19.71 -6.09 -2.58
C ASP A 114 -18.77 -7.05 -1.84
N GLY A 115 -19.09 -7.30 -0.57
CA GLY A 115 -18.45 -8.27 0.29
C GLY A 115 -17.07 -7.87 0.84
N ILE A 116 -16.56 -6.66 0.62
CA ILE A 116 -15.36 -6.17 1.32
C ILE A 116 -15.80 -5.57 2.66
N GLU A 117 -15.26 -6.08 3.76
CA GLU A 117 -15.62 -5.68 5.12
C GLU A 117 -14.43 -5.20 5.95
N LYS A 118 -13.19 -5.55 5.53
CA LYS A 118 -11.99 -5.28 6.30
C LYS A 118 -10.80 -4.96 5.40
N ILE A 119 -10.13 -3.87 5.69
CA ILE A 119 -8.86 -3.47 5.05
C ILE A 119 -7.74 -3.67 6.07
N CYS A 120 -6.72 -4.46 5.70
CA CYS A 120 -5.58 -4.79 6.55
C CYS A 120 -4.29 -4.15 6.02
N LEU A 121 -3.33 -3.97 6.89
CA LEU A 121 -1.97 -3.56 6.55
C LEU A 121 -0.96 -4.11 7.56
N GLY A 122 0.29 -4.22 7.13
CA GLY A 122 1.45 -4.33 8.00
C GLY A 122 2.30 -3.07 7.90
N VAL A 123 2.82 -2.59 9.02
CA VAL A 123 3.68 -1.42 9.06
C VAL A 123 4.84 -1.61 10.04
N LEU A 124 6.04 -1.20 9.65
CA LEU A 124 7.19 -1.23 10.53
C LEU A 124 7.01 -0.27 11.71
N SER A 125 7.32 -0.73 12.91
CA SER A 125 7.20 0.07 14.14
C SER A 125 8.03 1.35 14.12
N THR A 126 9.02 1.44 13.25
CA THR A 126 9.85 2.62 13.00
C THR A 126 9.13 3.68 12.15
N ASN A 127 8.14 3.31 11.35
CA ASN A 127 7.40 4.22 10.47
C ASN A 127 6.30 4.97 11.23
N LYS A 128 6.69 5.77 12.22
CA LYS A 128 5.77 6.52 13.08
C LYS A 128 4.82 7.44 12.32
N ARG A 129 5.28 7.97 11.18
CA ARG A 129 4.46 8.84 10.34
C ARG A 129 3.30 8.08 9.70
N ALA A 130 3.57 6.94 9.08
CA ALA A 130 2.52 6.12 8.47
C ALA A 130 1.51 5.63 9.52
N ILE A 131 1.98 5.17 10.68
CA ILE A 131 1.12 4.73 11.79
C ILE A 131 0.13 5.83 12.18
N LYS A 132 0.60 7.07 12.40
CA LYS A 132 -0.27 8.22 12.72
C LYS A 132 -1.31 8.50 11.63
N VAL A 133 -0.96 8.37 10.36
CA VAL A 133 -1.90 8.55 9.25
C VAL A 133 -2.97 7.45 9.28
N TYR A 134 -2.58 6.19 9.49
CA TYR A 134 -3.51 5.07 9.58
C TYR A 134 -4.47 5.22 10.76
N GLU A 135 -3.95 5.55 11.95
CA GLU A 135 -4.76 5.81 13.14
C GLU A 135 -5.78 6.93 12.92
N LYS A 136 -5.37 8.03 12.27
CA LYS A 136 -6.26 9.16 11.95
C LYS A 136 -7.42 8.78 11.04
N ILE A 137 -7.22 7.81 10.13
CA ILE A 137 -8.27 7.30 9.22
C ILE A 137 -9.19 6.31 9.94
N GLY A 138 -8.74 5.73 11.07
CA GLY A 138 -9.52 4.81 11.87
C GLY A 138 -8.99 3.39 11.91
N PHE A 139 -7.82 3.11 11.33
CA PHE A 139 -7.14 1.83 11.49
C PHE A 139 -6.72 1.63 12.95
N LYS A 140 -6.86 0.41 13.43
CA LYS A 140 -6.47 0.02 14.81
C LYS A 140 -5.45 -1.10 14.75
N GLU A 141 -4.51 -1.10 15.71
CA GLU A 141 -3.58 -2.22 15.89
C GLU A 141 -4.36 -3.46 16.34
N GLU A 142 -4.19 -4.57 15.62
CA GLU A 142 -4.75 -5.88 15.94
C GLU A 142 -3.69 -6.86 16.44
N GLY A 143 -2.43 -6.59 16.19
CA GLY A 143 -1.33 -7.44 16.63
C GLY A 143 0.03 -6.85 16.32
N ARG A 144 1.05 -7.48 16.92
CA ARG A 144 2.44 -7.05 16.78
C ARG A 144 3.39 -8.24 16.82
N GLU A 145 4.15 -8.38 15.76
CA GLU A 145 5.24 -9.36 15.67
C GLU A 145 6.54 -8.67 16.09
N LYS A 146 7.01 -8.99 17.30
CA LYS A 146 8.19 -8.32 17.89
C LYS A 146 9.47 -8.76 17.20
N LYS A 147 10.37 -7.79 16.91
CA LYS A 147 11.67 -8.01 16.26
C LYS A 147 11.57 -8.82 14.96
N HIS A 148 10.49 -8.64 14.22
CA HIS A 148 10.18 -9.43 13.03
C HIS A 148 11.10 -9.09 11.85
N ILE A 149 11.49 -7.82 11.72
CA ILE A 149 12.38 -7.34 10.67
C ILE A 149 13.76 -7.06 11.27
N LYS A 150 14.80 -7.60 10.64
CA LYS A 150 16.20 -7.30 10.97
C LYS A 150 16.84 -6.56 9.81
N PHE A 151 17.31 -5.35 10.09
CA PHE A 151 18.04 -4.54 9.12
C PHE A 151 19.51 -4.96 9.02
N GLU A 152 20.17 -4.58 7.93
CA GLU A 152 21.57 -4.89 7.66
C GLU A 152 22.54 -4.32 8.72
N ASN A 153 22.14 -3.23 9.37
CA ASN A 153 22.89 -2.63 10.49
C ASN A 153 22.71 -3.37 11.83
N GLY A 154 21.97 -4.48 11.84
CA GLY A 154 21.69 -5.29 13.03
C GLY A 154 20.54 -4.79 13.90
N GLN A 155 19.92 -3.67 13.58
CA GLN A 155 18.73 -3.17 14.29
C GLN A 155 17.48 -3.99 13.93
N TYR A 156 16.51 -4.00 14.83
CA TYR A 156 15.24 -4.69 14.63
C TYR A 156 14.06 -3.71 14.61
N ALA A 157 13.06 -4.04 13.82
CA ALA A 157 11.73 -3.43 13.91
C ALA A 157 10.67 -4.49 14.13
N ASP A 158 9.58 -4.09 14.81
CA ASP A 158 8.38 -4.91 14.88
C ASP A 158 7.56 -4.71 13.61
N ASN A 159 6.82 -5.74 13.22
CA ASN A 159 5.73 -5.61 12.27
C ASN A 159 4.43 -5.38 13.04
N ILE A 160 3.81 -4.21 12.85
CA ILE A 160 2.52 -3.88 13.46
C ILE A 160 1.43 -4.22 12.45
N ILE A 161 0.50 -5.07 12.85
CA ILE A 161 -0.66 -5.45 12.05
C ILE A 161 -1.81 -4.52 12.42
N MET A 162 -2.35 -3.79 11.44
CA MET A 162 -3.45 -2.85 11.64
C MET A 162 -4.60 -3.18 10.68
N ALA A 163 -5.82 -2.86 11.10
CA ALA A 163 -6.99 -3.03 10.25
C ALA A 163 -8.02 -1.91 10.45
N LEU A 164 -8.80 -1.69 9.38
CA LEU A 164 -10.01 -0.87 9.38
C LEU A 164 -11.19 -1.77 9.03
N HIS A 165 -12.19 -1.83 9.90
CA HIS A 165 -13.48 -2.48 9.65
C HIS A 165 -14.42 -1.48 8.96
N LEU A 166 -14.96 -1.85 7.79
CA LEU A 166 -15.79 -0.96 6.97
C LEU A 166 -17.27 -0.98 7.36
N LYS A 167 -17.74 -2.09 7.92
CA LYS A 167 -19.11 -2.21 8.41
C LYS A 167 -19.09 -1.96 9.92
N THR A 168 -19.82 -0.96 10.36
CA THR A 168 -20.27 -0.87 11.75
C THR A 168 -21.44 -1.83 11.90
N GLU A 169 -21.38 -2.69 12.88
CA GLU A 169 -22.51 -3.50 13.32
C GLU A 169 -23.70 -2.62 13.69
#